data_79e4655013edde62603acc646915c539
#
_entry.id   79e4655013edde62603acc646915c539
#
_cell.length_a   1.000
_cell.length_b   1.000
_cell.length_c   1.000
_cell.angle_alpha   90.00
_cell.angle_beta   90.00
_cell.angle_gamma   90.00
#
_symmetry.space_group_name_H-M   'P 1'
#
loop_
_entity.id
_entity.type
_entity.pdbx_description
1 polymer ?
#
loop_
_entity_poly.entity_id
_entity_poly.type
_entity_poly.pdbx_seq_one_letter_code
_entity_poly.pdbx_strand_id
1 'polypeptide(L)'
;ESQMGLIMNGFLKVPMQFFILLTGVMVFVFFQFNPVPLNFNPNNKIAVEKSEYKGEYNQLENKLAKLSEEKKEINLLYIDHLNQNYDNPILRKELVGLSSKENELRDEARMVISKADSKAETNDKDYVFLYFILLYLPKGLIGLLLAVIISAAMSSTASGLNALASTTAIDIFKRNMKSDKSEKYYVNASKFFTVLWGFIAIGFDCIATLFENLIQLVNIIG
;
A
#
# COMPACT_ATOMS: atom_id res chain seq x y z
N GLU A 1 21.64 -19.43 20.10
CA GLU A 1 21.72 -18.36 19.03
C GLU A 1 20.36 -18.09 18.40
N SER A 2 19.57 -19.10 18.03
CA SER A 2 18.23 -18.94 17.42
C SER A 2 17.23 -18.19 18.32
N GLN A 3 17.19 -18.50 19.63
CA GLN A 3 16.31 -17.82 20.59
C GLN A 3 16.63 -16.31 20.73
N MET A 4 17.93 -15.96 20.75
CA MET A 4 18.35 -14.56 20.83
C MET A 4 17.94 -13.78 19.57
N GLY A 5 18.03 -14.39 18.39
CA GLY A 5 17.58 -13.81 17.13
C GLY A 5 16.07 -13.54 17.11
N LEU A 6 15.25 -14.46 17.63
CA LEU A 6 13.80 -14.30 17.76
C LEU A 6 13.41 -13.18 18.72
N ILE A 7 14.06 -13.11 19.89
CA ILE A 7 13.82 -12.05 20.88
C ILE A 7 14.20 -10.68 20.30
N MET A 8 15.37 -10.60 19.64
CA MET A 8 15.82 -9.35 19.03
C MET A 8 14.91 -8.88 17.88
N ASN A 9 14.43 -9.82 17.06
CA ASN A 9 13.47 -9.53 16.01
C ASN A 9 12.14 -9.00 16.60
N GLY A 10 11.61 -9.63 17.64
CA GLY A 10 10.40 -9.16 18.33
C GLY A 10 10.58 -7.77 18.94
N PHE A 11 11.72 -7.55 19.62
CA PHE A 11 12.03 -6.26 20.26
C PHE A 11 12.16 -5.10 19.24
N LEU A 12 12.75 -5.35 18.06
CA LEU A 12 12.88 -4.32 17.01
C LEU A 12 11.60 -4.14 16.21
N LYS A 13 10.83 -5.21 16.00
CA LYS A 13 9.61 -5.17 15.18
C LYS A 13 8.50 -4.33 15.82
N VAL A 14 8.33 -4.38 17.14
CA VAL A 14 7.26 -3.64 17.83
C VAL A 14 7.42 -2.13 17.71
N PRO A 15 8.58 -1.51 18.03
CA PRO A 15 8.79 -0.07 17.80
C PRO A 15 8.66 0.32 16.33
N MET A 16 9.21 -0.50 15.42
CA MET A 16 9.12 -0.22 13.99
C MET A 16 7.66 -0.19 13.52
N GLN A 17 6.86 -1.16 13.94
CA GLN A 17 5.43 -1.20 13.63
C GLN A 17 4.68 0.02 14.17
N PHE A 18 5.02 0.48 15.37
CA PHE A 18 4.46 1.70 15.94
C PHE A 18 4.75 2.92 15.05
N PHE A 19 5.99 3.12 14.59
CA PHE A 19 6.34 4.25 13.72
C PHE A 19 5.65 4.16 12.35
N ILE A 20 5.48 2.96 11.79
CA ILE A 20 4.74 2.77 10.53
C ILE A 20 3.28 3.21 10.70
N LEU A 21 2.62 2.75 11.77
CA LEU A 21 1.24 3.13 12.06
C LEU A 21 1.11 4.62 12.35
N LEU A 22 2.04 5.19 13.11
CA LEU A 22 2.09 6.63 13.40
C LEU A 22 2.21 7.44 12.10
N THR A 23 3.03 7.01 11.14
CA THR A 23 3.13 7.67 9.84
C THR A 23 1.78 7.69 9.12
N GLY A 24 1.03 6.59 9.14
CA GLY A 24 -0.32 6.52 8.58
C GLY A 24 -1.28 7.52 9.24
N VAL A 25 -1.26 7.60 10.57
CA VAL A 25 -2.06 8.57 11.33
C VAL A 25 -1.67 10.01 10.98
N MET A 26 -0.37 10.31 10.86
CA MET A 26 0.10 11.64 10.49
C MET A 26 -0.36 12.05 9.08
N VAL A 27 -0.33 11.14 8.11
CA VAL A 27 -0.86 11.40 6.75
C VAL A 27 -2.37 11.63 6.80
N PHE A 28 -3.11 10.87 7.59
CA PHE A 28 -4.53 11.10 7.80
C PHE A 28 -4.81 12.49 8.39
N VAL A 29 -4.09 12.88 9.45
CA VAL A 29 -4.21 14.22 10.07
C VAL A 29 -3.85 15.31 9.05
N PHE A 30 -2.79 15.11 8.27
CA PHE A 30 -2.40 16.06 7.22
C PHE A 30 -3.54 16.37 6.26
N PHE A 31 -4.27 15.36 5.80
CA PHE A 31 -5.41 15.52 4.89
C PHE A 31 -6.68 16.07 5.56
N GLN A 32 -6.71 16.24 6.88
CA GLN A 32 -7.80 17.01 7.52
C GLN A 32 -7.67 18.53 7.29
N PHE A 33 -6.45 19.01 6.93
CA PHE A 33 -6.14 20.44 6.76
C PHE A 33 -5.71 20.80 5.34
N ASN A 34 -5.53 19.81 4.48
CA ASN A 34 -5.07 19.99 3.12
C ASN A 34 -6.08 19.42 2.11
N PRO A 35 -6.16 19.99 0.90
CA PRO A 35 -7.09 19.52 -0.13
C PRO A 35 -6.90 18.03 -0.44
N VAL A 36 -8.00 17.33 -0.56
CA VAL A 36 -8.03 15.91 -0.95
C VAL A 36 -8.72 15.75 -2.30
N PRO A 37 -8.26 14.84 -3.19
CA PRO A 37 -8.97 14.52 -4.41
C PRO A 37 -10.21 13.67 -4.11
N LEU A 38 -11.18 13.65 -5.03
CA LEU A 38 -12.31 12.72 -4.95
C LEU A 38 -11.91 11.26 -4.99
N ASN A 39 -10.88 10.96 -5.79
CA ASN A 39 -10.26 9.64 -5.89
C ASN A 39 -8.74 9.80 -6.00
N PHE A 40 -8.00 9.02 -5.24
CA PHE A 40 -6.53 9.11 -5.18
C PHE A 40 -5.83 8.38 -6.34
N ASN A 41 -6.54 7.51 -7.08
CA ASN A 41 -5.97 6.85 -8.25
C ASN A 41 -6.01 7.80 -9.46
N PRO A 42 -4.85 8.27 -9.98
CA PRO A 42 -4.80 9.23 -11.08
C PRO A 42 -5.37 8.67 -12.39
N ASN A 43 -5.32 7.34 -12.59
CA ASN A 43 -5.85 6.70 -13.79
C ASN A 43 -7.38 6.85 -13.87
N ASN A 44 -8.08 6.81 -12.72
CA ASN A 44 -9.52 7.00 -12.67
C ASN A 44 -9.92 8.40 -13.11
N LYS A 45 -9.18 9.42 -12.67
CA LYS A 45 -9.41 10.80 -13.13
C LYS A 45 -9.20 10.94 -14.64
N ILE A 46 -8.12 10.36 -15.18
CA ILE A 46 -7.83 10.39 -16.62
C ILE A 46 -8.93 9.67 -17.43
N ALA A 47 -9.45 8.55 -16.92
CA ALA A 47 -10.54 7.82 -17.57
C ALA A 47 -11.83 8.66 -17.63
N VAL A 48 -12.19 9.28 -16.51
CA VAL A 48 -13.39 10.16 -16.44
C VAL A 48 -13.23 11.40 -17.32
N GLU A 49 -12.06 12.03 -17.34
CA GLU A 49 -11.80 13.22 -18.19
C GLU A 49 -11.98 12.95 -19.69
N LYS A 50 -11.79 11.70 -20.11
CA LYS A 50 -12.00 11.26 -21.51
C LYS A 50 -13.42 10.80 -21.80
N SER A 51 -14.28 10.71 -20.80
CA SER A 51 -15.66 10.23 -20.91
C SER A 51 -16.68 11.39 -20.97
N GLU A 52 -17.93 11.06 -21.26
CA GLU A 52 -19.05 11.99 -21.18
C GLU A 52 -19.38 12.44 -19.74
N TYR A 53 -18.89 11.71 -18.73
CA TYR A 53 -19.14 11.97 -17.31
C TYR A 53 -18.22 13.02 -16.68
N LYS A 54 -17.32 13.63 -17.46
CA LYS A 54 -16.40 14.69 -16.99
C LYS A 54 -17.12 15.84 -16.28
N GLY A 55 -18.29 16.27 -16.81
CA GLY A 55 -19.06 17.38 -16.22
C GLY A 55 -19.60 17.04 -14.82
N GLU A 56 -20.13 15.83 -14.67
CA GLU A 56 -20.66 15.32 -13.39
C GLU A 56 -19.53 15.21 -12.34
N TYR A 57 -18.41 14.63 -12.74
CA TYR A 57 -17.24 14.50 -11.86
C TYR A 57 -16.67 15.84 -11.38
N ASN A 58 -16.56 16.83 -12.28
CA ASN A 58 -16.10 18.17 -11.92
C ASN A 58 -17.05 18.88 -10.94
N GLN A 59 -18.36 18.65 -11.02
CA GLN A 59 -19.32 19.16 -10.05
C GLN A 59 -19.07 18.54 -8.66
N LEU A 60 -18.79 17.24 -8.59
CA LEU A 60 -18.44 16.56 -7.34
C LEU A 60 -17.10 17.06 -6.77
N GLU A 61 -16.07 17.29 -7.62
CA GLU A 61 -14.81 17.91 -7.18
C GLU A 61 -15.04 19.29 -6.55
N ASN A 62 -15.87 20.12 -7.17
CA ASN A 62 -16.19 21.45 -6.63
C ASN A 62 -16.97 21.38 -5.30
N LYS A 63 -17.89 20.43 -5.16
CA LYS A 63 -18.59 20.19 -3.87
C LYS A 63 -17.63 19.74 -2.79
N LEU A 64 -16.71 18.80 -3.11
CA LEU A 64 -15.72 18.34 -2.18
C LEU A 64 -14.75 19.44 -1.75
N ALA A 65 -14.32 20.28 -2.66
CA ALA A 65 -13.43 21.40 -2.35
C ALA A 65 -14.07 22.35 -1.32
N LYS A 66 -15.36 22.73 -1.51
CA LYS A 66 -16.09 23.56 -0.54
C LYS A 66 -16.25 22.87 0.80
N LEU A 67 -16.61 21.59 0.81
CA LEU A 67 -16.74 20.79 2.03
C LEU A 67 -15.41 20.67 2.79
N SER A 68 -14.30 20.54 2.07
CA SER A 68 -12.96 20.46 2.66
C SER A 68 -12.55 21.77 3.34
N GLU A 69 -12.87 22.92 2.76
CA GLU A 69 -12.61 24.22 3.39
C GLU A 69 -13.48 24.39 4.66
N GLU A 70 -14.77 24.10 4.59
CA GLU A 70 -15.67 24.14 5.76
C GLU A 70 -15.16 23.21 6.89
N LYS A 71 -14.80 21.98 6.53
CA LYS A 71 -14.24 21.00 7.48
C LYS A 71 -12.94 21.48 8.13
N LYS A 72 -12.07 22.12 7.34
CA LYS A 72 -10.81 22.70 7.82
C LYS A 72 -11.06 23.83 8.83
N GLU A 73 -11.99 24.74 8.57
CA GLU A 73 -12.34 25.83 9.48
C GLU A 73 -12.85 25.28 10.80
N ILE A 74 -13.75 24.31 10.77
CA ILE A 74 -14.30 23.68 11.97
C ILE A 74 -13.23 22.88 12.74
N ASN A 75 -12.32 22.19 12.04
CA ASN A 75 -11.18 21.53 12.68
C ASN A 75 -10.29 22.54 13.44
N LEU A 76 -10.00 23.70 12.85
CA LEU A 76 -9.20 24.74 13.50
C LEU A 76 -9.90 25.28 14.75
N LEU A 77 -11.21 25.57 14.67
CA LEU A 77 -12.02 26.01 15.81
C LEU A 77 -12.05 24.94 16.91
N TYR A 78 -12.21 23.68 16.53
CA TYR A 78 -12.23 22.57 17.51
C TYR A 78 -10.88 22.41 18.22
N ILE A 79 -9.75 22.56 17.50
CA ILE A 79 -8.42 22.53 18.09
C ILE A 79 -8.22 23.71 19.07
N ASP A 80 -8.71 24.91 18.72
CA ASP A 80 -8.62 26.09 19.61
C ASP A 80 -9.38 25.84 20.93
N HIS A 81 -10.57 25.26 20.85
CA HIS A 81 -11.33 24.87 22.05
C HIS A 81 -10.60 23.79 22.88
N LEU A 82 -10.00 22.78 22.22
CA LEU A 82 -9.21 21.76 22.91
C LEU A 82 -7.99 22.35 23.63
N ASN A 83 -7.32 23.34 23.05
CA ASN A 83 -6.19 24.04 23.67
C ASN A 83 -6.64 24.82 24.92
N GLN A 84 -7.92 25.21 24.99
CA GLN A 84 -8.55 25.81 26.16
C GLN A 84 -9.10 24.77 27.16
N ASN A 85 -8.74 23.50 27.01
CA ASN A 85 -9.25 22.35 27.77
C ASN A 85 -10.78 22.18 27.71
N TYR A 86 -11.42 22.60 26.62
CA TYR A 86 -12.84 22.43 26.35
C TYR A 86 -13.11 21.53 25.15
N ASP A 87 -13.64 20.32 25.43
CA ASP A 87 -14.14 19.42 24.37
C ASP A 87 -15.57 19.87 23.98
N ASN A 88 -15.67 20.52 22.81
CA ASN A 88 -16.94 21.02 22.30
C ASN A 88 -17.72 19.92 21.56
N PRO A 89 -18.79 19.34 22.14
CA PRO A 89 -19.52 18.23 21.54
C PRO A 89 -20.29 18.64 20.27
N ILE A 90 -20.61 19.93 20.10
CA ILE A 90 -21.33 20.43 18.93
C ILE A 90 -20.39 20.41 17.72
N LEU A 91 -19.19 20.98 17.83
CA LEU A 91 -18.19 20.97 16.76
C LEU A 91 -17.77 19.55 16.42
N ARG A 92 -17.61 18.68 17.41
CA ARG A 92 -17.32 17.27 17.20
C ARG A 92 -18.40 16.56 16.38
N LYS A 93 -19.68 16.79 16.70
CA LYS A 93 -20.80 16.23 15.96
C LYS A 93 -20.85 16.77 14.52
N GLU A 94 -20.56 18.04 14.33
CA GLU A 94 -20.50 18.69 13.03
C GLU A 94 -19.39 18.10 12.16
N LEU A 95 -18.18 17.89 12.71
CA LEU A 95 -17.07 17.22 12.00
C LEU A 95 -17.42 15.80 11.57
N VAL A 96 -18.15 15.04 12.39
CA VAL A 96 -18.65 13.72 12.02
C VAL A 96 -19.65 13.83 10.86
N GLY A 97 -20.56 14.80 10.89
CA GLY A 97 -21.51 15.04 9.82
C GLY A 97 -20.83 15.43 8.48
N LEU A 98 -19.82 16.31 8.53
CA LEU A 98 -19.03 16.67 7.36
C LEU A 98 -18.26 15.48 6.79
N SER A 99 -17.71 14.63 7.66
CA SER A 99 -17.02 13.42 7.24
C SER A 99 -17.95 12.40 6.58
N SER A 100 -19.21 12.30 7.02
CA SER A 100 -20.23 11.49 6.36
C SER A 100 -20.57 12.02 4.97
N LYS A 101 -20.76 13.33 4.82
CA LYS A 101 -20.99 13.98 3.52
C LYS A 101 -19.80 13.79 2.56
N GLU A 102 -18.57 13.85 3.09
CA GLU A 102 -17.37 13.57 2.30
C GLU A 102 -17.38 12.13 1.75
N ASN A 103 -17.75 11.16 2.56
CA ASN A 103 -17.84 9.76 2.14
C ASN A 103 -18.94 9.56 1.07
N GLU A 104 -20.09 10.22 1.23
CA GLU A 104 -21.18 10.20 0.24
C GLU A 104 -20.69 10.73 -1.12
N LEU A 105 -20.01 11.89 -1.15
CA LEU A 105 -19.44 12.45 -2.37
C LEU A 105 -18.41 11.51 -3.02
N ARG A 106 -17.60 10.82 -2.21
CA ARG A 106 -16.64 9.82 -2.71
C ARG A 106 -17.33 8.58 -3.28
N ASP A 107 -18.44 8.16 -2.68
CA ASP A 107 -19.23 7.04 -3.18
C ASP A 107 -19.94 7.40 -4.49
N GLU A 108 -20.50 8.62 -4.61
CA GLU A 108 -21.02 9.14 -5.89
C GLU A 108 -19.92 9.17 -6.96
N ALA A 109 -18.72 9.65 -6.61
CA ALA A 109 -17.58 9.67 -7.54
C ALA A 109 -17.16 8.27 -8.00
N ARG A 110 -17.17 7.26 -7.11
CA ARG A 110 -16.91 5.86 -7.48
C ARG A 110 -17.94 5.33 -8.48
N MET A 111 -19.21 5.71 -8.34
CA MET A 111 -20.24 5.34 -9.30
C MET A 111 -19.99 6.00 -10.67
N VAL A 112 -19.60 7.27 -10.69
CA VAL A 112 -19.24 7.98 -11.92
C VAL A 112 -18.02 7.35 -12.60
N ILE A 113 -16.99 7.00 -11.84
CA ILE A 113 -15.79 6.30 -12.33
C ILE A 113 -16.18 4.95 -12.96
N SER A 114 -17.01 4.16 -12.28
CA SER A 114 -17.48 2.85 -12.81
C SER A 114 -18.30 2.98 -14.08
N LYS A 115 -19.05 4.08 -14.27
CA LYS A 115 -19.77 4.36 -15.51
C LYS A 115 -18.80 4.75 -16.64
N ALA A 116 -17.74 5.50 -16.31
CA ALA A 116 -16.73 5.93 -17.29
C ALA A 116 -15.83 4.78 -17.75
N ASP A 117 -15.47 3.88 -16.84
CA ASP A 117 -14.70 2.68 -17.11
C ASP A 117 -15.14 1.55 -16.18
N SER A 118 -15.81 0.55 -16.75
CA SER A 118 -16.32 -0.61 -16.00
C SER A 118 -15.21 -1.53 -15.42
N LYS A 119 -13.96 -1.36 -15.86
CA LYS A 119 -12.78 -2.06 -15.36
C LYS A 119 -11.97 -1.24 -14.37
N ALA A 120 -12.36 -0.01 -14.09
CA ALA A 120 -11.66 0.87 -13.17
C ALA A 120 -11.69 0.31 -11.75
N GLU A 121 -10.53 0.25 -11.10
CA GLU A 121 -10.44 -0.03 -9.68
C GLU A 121 -10.88 1.20 -8.89
N THR A 122 -12.09 1.16 -8.35
CA THR A 122 -12.66 2.29 -7.58
C THR A 122 -12.12 2.40 -6.16
N ASN A 123 -11.54 1.30 -5.61
CA ASN A 123 -10.89 1.33 -4.32
C ASN A 123 -9.52 2.02 -4.44
N ASP A 124 -9.40 3.19 -3.86
CA ASP A 124 -8.24 4.05 -3.96
C ASP A 124 -7.41 4.17 -2.67
N LYS A 125 -7.68 3.31 -1.68
CA LYS A 125 -7.00 3.35 -0.36
C LYS A 125 -5.49 3.20 -0.46
N ASP A 126 -5.02 2.34 -1.36
CA ASP A 126 -3.60 2.07 -1.55
C ASP A 126 -2.87 3.25 -2.21
N TYR A 127 -3.61 4.14 -2.87
CA TYR A 127 -3.06 5.32 -3.54
C TYR A 127 -2.89 6.54 -2.62
N VAL A 128 -3.52 6.56 -1.44
CA VAL A 128 -3.48 7.71 -0.50
C VAL A 128 -2.05 8.09 -0.13
N PHE A 129 -1.26 7.10 0.29
CA PHE A 129 0.13 7.32 0.70
C PHE A 129 1.02 7.68 -0.50
N LEU A 130 0.80 7.04 -1.64
CA LEU A 130 1.51 7.35 -2.88
C LEU A 130 1.23 8.78 -3.35
N TYR A 131 -0.03 9.21 -3.30
CA TYR A 131 -0.44 10.58 -3.64
C TYR A 131 0.25 11.60 -2.73
N PHE A 132 0.29 11.34 -1.41
CA PHE A 132 0.99 12.20 -0.45
C PHE A 132 2.48 12.32 -0.80
N ILE A 133 3.17 11.20 -1.05
CA ILE A 133 4.59 11.18 -1.42
C ILE A 133 4.84 12.02 -2.68
N LEU A 134 4.08 11.78 -3.73
CA LEU A 134 4.33 12.40 -5.04
C LEU A 134 4.07 13.91 -5.06
N LEU A 135 3.12 14.41 -4.26
CA LEU A 135 2.74 15.82 -4.27
C LEU A 135 3.45 16.66 -3.20
N TYR A 136 3.70 16.10 -2.04
CA TYR A 136 4.14 16.88 -0.88
C TYR A 136 5.59 16.64 -0.47
N LEU A 137 6.22 15.55 -0.94
CA LEU A 137 7.62 15.31 -0.63
C LEU A 137 8.56 15.98 -1.65
N PRO A 138 9.73 16.46 -1.22
CA PRO A 138 10.79 16.90 -2.14
C PRO A 138 11.23 15.77 -3.08
N LYS A 139 11.52 16.11 -4.34
CA LYS A 139 11.89 15.14 -5.39
C LYS A 139 13.04 14.21 -4.98
N GLY A 140 14.01 14.69 -4.21
CA GLY A 140 15.12 13.87 -3.70
C GLY A 140 14.67 12.77 -2.74
N LEU A 141 13.70 13.07 -1.86
CA LEU A 141 13.13 12.08 -0.95
C LEU A 141 12.27 11.04 -1.70
N ILE A 142 11.56 11.45 -2.74
CA ILE A 142 10.81 10.52 -3.60
C ILE A 142 11.75 9.49 -4.22
N GLY A 143 12.88 9.95 -4.79
CA GLY A 143 13.89 9.06 -5.36
C GLY A 143 14.49 8.09 -4.34
N LEU A 144 14.78 8.59 -3.13
CA LEU A 144 15.29 7.76 -2.03
C LEU A 144 14.27 6.69 -1.61
N LEU A 145 13.01 7.06 -1.46
CA LEU A 145 11.93 6.11 -1.12
C LEU A 145 11.76 5.03 -2.19
N LEU A 146 11.78 5.39 -3.47
CA LEU A 146 11.74 4.43 -4.56
C LEU A 146 12.93 3.47 -4.50
N ALA A 147 14.14 3.98 -4.27
CA ALA A 147 15.33 3.14 -4.13
C ALA A 147 15.21 2.17 -2.94
N VAL A 148 14.68 2.62 -1.80
CA VAL A 148 14.44 1.79 -0.62
C VAL A 148 13.41 0.69 -0.91
N ILE A 149 12.28 1.02 -1.56
CA ILE A 149 11.24 0.06 -1.92
C ILE A 149 11.80 -1.01 -2.86
N ILE A 150 12.52 -0.61 -3.91
CA ILE A 150 13.14 -1.55 -4.85
C ILE A 150 14.17 -2.43 -4.14
N SER A 151 15.03 -1.85 -3.29
CA SER A 151 16.03 -2.59 -2.53
C SER A 151 15.39 -3.62 -1.57
N ALA A 152 14.32 -3.23 -0.89
CA ALA A 152 13.58 -4.12 0.00
C ALA A 152 12.93 -5.28 -0.76
N ALA A 153 12.31 -5.01 -1.91
CA ALA A 153 11.72 -6.03 -2.77
C ALA A 153 12.77 -7.02 -3.30
N MET A 154 13.90 -6.51 -3.79
CA MET A 154 15.02 -7.35 -4.27
C MET A 154 15.60 -8.20 -3.14
N SER A 155 15.79 -7.64 -1.94
CA SER A 155 16.33 -8.36 -0.79
C SER A 155 15.41 -9.49 -0.36
N SER A 156 14.11 -9.23 -0.25
CA SER A 156 13.11 -10.24 0.15
C SER A 156 13.02 -11.37 -0.87
N THR A 157 12.97 -11.03 -2.16
CA THR A 157 12.93 -12.02 -3.26
C THR A 157 14.20 -12.88 -3.28
N ALA A 158 15.38 -12.25 -3.18
CA ALA A 158 16.65 -12.96 -3.17
C ALA A 158 16.76 -13.94 -1.98
N SER A 159 16.35 -13.51 -0.78
CA SER A 159 16.37 -14.39 0.40
C SER A 159 15.40 -15.55 0.28
N GLY A 160 14.19 -15.31 -0.25
CA GLY A 160 13.20 -16.36 -0.51
C GLY A 160 13.68 -17.40 -1.53
N LEU A 161 14.22 -16.95 -2.66
CA LEU A 161 14.79 -17.85 -3.68
C LEU A 161 15.98 -18.66 -3.15
N ASN A 162 16.85 -18.03 -2.36
CA ASN A 162 17.97 -18.71 -1.76
C ASN A 162 17.54 -19.76 -0.71
N ALA A 163 16.51 -19.48 0.09
CA ALA A 163 15.94 -20.42 1.01
C ALA A 163 15.35 -21.65 0.29
N LEU A 164 14.53 -21.43 -0.74
CA LEU A 164 13.95 -22.50 -1.57
C LEU A 164 15.04 -23.35 -2.24
N ALA A 165 16.04 -22.72 -2.82
CA ALA A 165 17.14 -23.39 -3.48
C ALA A 165 17.98 -24.23 -2.50
N SER A 166 18.27 -23.69 -1.32
CA SER A 166 19.05 -24.39 -0.28
C SER A 166 18.28 -25.59 0.26
N THR A 167 17.00 -25.44 0.56
CA THR A 167 16.14 -26.56 0.99
C THR A 167 16.05 -27.63 -0.11
N THR A 168 15.86 -27.24 -1.35
CA THR A 168 15.82 -28.19 -2.47
C THR A 168 17.15 -28.93 -2.64
N ALA A 169 18.28 -28.22 -2.57
CA ALA A 169 19.61 -28.82 -2.76
C ALA A 169 20.01 -29.73 -1.60
N ILE A 170 19.71 -29.34 -0.36
CA ILE A 170 20.19 -30.06 0.84
C ILE A 170 19.17 -31.12 1.26
N ASP A 171 17.90 -30.74 1.46
CA ASP A 171 16.91 -31.61 2.08
C ASP A 171 16.33 -32.62 1.08
N ILE A 172 16.18 -32.23 -0.19
CA ILE A 172 15.61 -33.11 -1.21
C ILE A 172 16.71 -33.78 -2.03
N PHE A 173 17.59 -33.00 -2.67
CA PHE A 173 18.55 -33.53 -3.63
C PHE A 173 19.66 -34.34 -2.94
N LYS A 174 20.35 -33.81 -1.91
CA LYS A 174 21.40 -34.50 -1.19
C LYS A 174 20.86 -35.72 -0.44
N ARG A 175 19.68 -35.61 0.18
CA ARG A 175 19.07 -36.69 0.96
C ARG A 175 18.63 -37.87 0.08
N ASN A 176 18.11 -37.62 -1.10
CA ASN A 176 17.61 -38.68 -2.00
C ASN A 176 18.71 -39.34 -2.86
N MET A 177 19.77 -38.63 -3.21
CA MET A 177 20.78 -39.15 -4.10
C MET A 177 21.88 -39.98 -3.46
N LYS A 178 21.88 -40.14 -2.12
CA LYS A 178 22.83 -41.00 -1.34
C LYS A 178 24.33 -40.90 -1.78
N SER A 179 24.73 -39.82 -2.44
CA SER A 179 26.07 -39.68 -2.98
C SER A 179 26.87 -38.67 -2.17
N ASP A 180 27.99 -39.12 -1.63
CA ASP A 180 28.95 -38.31 -0.89
C ASP A 180 29.75 -37.46 -1.91
N LYS A 181 29.11 -36.42 -2.48
CA LYS A 181 29.79 -35.50 -3.38
C LYS A 181 30.38 -34.33 -2.63
N SER A 182 31.37 -33.66 -3.24
CA SER A 182 32.08 -32.54 -2.61
C SER A 182 31.12 -31.38 -2.31
N GLU A 183 31.41 -30.58 -1.27
CA GLU A 183 30.65 -29.39 -0.89
C GLU A 183 30.44 -28.42 -2.10
N LYS A 184 31.48 -28.29 -2.96
CA LYS A 184 31.45 -27.47 -4.16
C LYS A 184 30.36 -27.91 -5.15
N TYR A 185 30.07 -29.21 -5.22
CA TYR A 185 28.98 -29.73 -6.03
C TYR A 185 27.61 -29.29 -5.52
N TYR A 186 27.37 -29.34 -4.20
CA TYR A 186 26.11 -28.92 -3.61
C TYR A 186 25.89 -27.39 -3.67
N VAL A 187 26.97 -26.60 -3.57
CA VAL A 187 26.91 -25.15 -3.80
C VAL A 187 26.50 -24.85 -5.25
N ASN A 188 27.07 -25.55 -6.23
CA ASN A 188 26.68 -25.37 -7.63
C ASN A 188 25.24 -25.84 -7.90
N ALA A 189 24.80 -26.93 -7.26
CA ALA A 189 23.42 -27.39 -7.31
C ALA A 189 22.46 -26.35 -6.73
N SER A 190 22.80 -25.76 -5.57
CA SER A 190 22.00 -24.68 -4.97
C SER A 190 21.88 -23.48 -5.91
N LYS A 191 22.97 -23.05 -6.55
CA LYS A 191 22.93 -21.97 -7.55
C LYS A 191 22.00 -22.30 -8.73
N PHE A 192 22.07 -23.53 -9.24
CA PHE A 192 21.17 -24.00 -10.30
C PHE A 192 19.71 -23.95 -9.85
N PHE A 193 19.41 -24.46 -8.64
CA PHE A 193 18.06 -24.40 -8.10
C PHE A 193 17.58 -22.97 -7.83
N THR A 194 18.46 -22.03 -7.47
CA THR A 194 18.09 -20.61 -7.35
C THR A 194 17.58 -20.06 -8.70
N VAL A 195 18.28 -20.36 -9.78
CA VAL A 195 17.87 -19.93 -11.14
C VAL A 195 16.55 -20.63 -11.53
N LEU A 196 16.44 -21.93 -11.29
CA LEU A 196 15.23 -22.70 -11.58
C LEU A 196 14.01 -22.14 -10.84
N TRP A 197 14.12 -21.90 -9.52
CA TRP A 197 13.05 -21.30 -8.71
C TRP A 197 12.73 -19.87 -9.16
N GLY A 198 13.73 -19.12 -9.64
CA GLY A 198 13.51 -17.80 -10.23
C GLY A 198 12.64 -17.86 -11.49
N PHE A 199 12.89 -18.81 -12.39
CA PHE A 199 12.04 -19.00 -13.58
C PHE A 199 10.63 -19.48 -13.22
N ILE A 200 10.49 -20.36 -12.22
CA ILE A 200 9.19 -20.81 -11.75
C ILE A 200 8.41 -19.62 -11.14
N ALA A 201 9.07 -18.76 -10.36
CA ALA A 201 8.45 -17.57 -9.78
C ALA A 201 7.95 -16.60 -10.84
N ILE A 202 8.76 -16.34 -11.89
CA ILE A 202 8.35 -15.49 -13.04
C ILE A 202 7.17 -16.13 -13.77
N GLY A 203 7.21 -17.43 -14.04
CA GLY A 203 6.09 -18.15 -14.67
C GLY A 203 4.80 -18.06 -13.84
N PHE A 204 4.92 -18.17 -12.53
CA PHE A 204 3.78 -18.03 -11.61
C PHE A 204 3.23 -16.59 -11.61
N ASP A 205 4.11 -15.59 -11.63
CA ASP A 205 3.72 -14.18 -11.68
C ASP A 205 2.93 -13.84 -12.95
N CYS A 206 3.37 -14.39 -14.10
CA CYS A 206 2.63 -14.26 -15.37
C CYS A 206 1.22 -14.86 -15.31
N ILE A 207 1.02 -15.94 -14.54
CA ILE A 207 -0.29 -16.55 -14.34
C ILE A 207 -1.10 -15.78 -13.31
N ALA A 208 -0.45 -15.27 -12.26
CA ALA A 208 -1.08 -14.51 -11.18
C ALA A 208 -1.74 -13.22 -11.68
N THR A 209 -1.21 -12.61 -12.74
CA THR A 209 -1.82 -11.42 -13.39
C THR A 209 -3.16 -11.70 -14.06
N LEU A 210 -3.52 -12.97 -14.29
CA LEU A 210 -4.84 -13.37 -14.80
C LEU A 210 -5.92 -13.40 -13.71
N PHE A 211 -5.54 -13.31 -12.45
CA PHE A 211 -6.45 -13.27 -11.31
C PHE A 211 -6.55 -11.83 -10.79
N GLU A 212 -7.77 -11.33 -10.67
CA GLU A 212 -8.05 -9.94 -10.24
C GLU A 212 -7.57 -9.61 -8.81
N ASN A 213 -7.25 -10.65 -8.01
CA ASN A 213 -6.88 -10.45 -6.61
C ASN A 213 -5.85 -11.47 -6.14
N LEU A 214 -4.62 -11.02 -5.87
CA LEU A 214 -3.50 -11.84 -5.34
C LEU A 214 -3.87 -12.57 -4.04
N ILE A 215 -4.68 -11.93 -3.18
CA ILE A 215 -5.14 -12.53 -1.92
C ILE A 215 -6.07 -13.71 -2.20
N GLN A 216 -6.91 -13.59 -3.22
CA GLN A 216 -7.82 -14.66 -3.63
C GLN A 216 -7.05 -15.87 -4.18
N LEU A 217 -6.00 -15.62 -4.97
CA LEU A 217 -5.11 -16.67 -5.47
C LEU A 217 -4.38 -17.39 -4.32
N VAL A 218 -3.83 -16.66 -3.36
CA VAL A 218 -3.16 -17.23 -2.17
C VAL A 218 -4.13 -18.08 -1.35
N ASN A 219 -5.36 -17.63 -1.15
CA ASN A 219 -6.39 -18.39 -0.42
C ASN A 219 -6.90 -19.64 -1.15
N ILE A 220 -6.76 -19.70 -2.48
CA ILE A 220 -7.14 -20.89 -3.26
C ILE A 220 -6.03 -21.96 -3.20
N ILE A 221 -4.77 -21.54 -3.10
CA ILE A 221 -3.60 -22.42 -3.14
C ILE A 221 -3.20 -22.90 -1.74
N GLY A 222 -3.46 -22.14 -0.67
CA GLY A 222 -3.12 -22.43 0.73
C GLY A 222 -4.23 -23.10 1.49
#